data_58fa51739b1aa408851f538dbaba698a
#
_entry.id   58fa51739b1aa408851f538dbaba698a
#
_cell.length_a   1.000
_cell.length_b   1.000
_cell.length_c   1.000
_cell.angle_alpha   90.00
_cell.angle_beta   90.00
_cell.angle_gamma   90.00
#
_symmetry.space_group_name_H-M   'P 1'
#
loop_
_entity.id
_entity.type
_entity.pdbx_description
1 polymer ?
#
loop_
_entity_poly.entity_id
_entity_poly.type
_entity_poly.pdbx_seq_one_letter_code
_entity_poly.pdbx_strand_id
1 'polypeptide(L)'
;MLSLRSELRRKVLTFFYVNREARVYVRQLSAALDADSTNLSRELTRLAHEGFLSAEREGRQLYYSINHAYPYLKPVFALLQGSVGIEPTLKKSLQPVNGIESAWIFGSFAKGEADVNSDIDLLIVGRPDQARLSREIRKTEKALHREVSYTVFTPEELKRRIARHDPFVMDIWNGKRIGLIQDGNDKTAECRSQAGKAIHG
;
A
#
# COMPACT_ATOMS: atom_id res chain seq x y z
N MET A 1 0.26 1.28 25.30
CA MET A 1 0.66 2.21 24.22
C MET A 1 1.35 1.41 23.14
N LEU A 2 0.80 1.37 21.92
CA LEU A 2 1.35 0.61 20.79
C LEU A 2 2.75 1.15 20.42
N SER A 3 3.79 0.35 20.63
CA SER A 3 5.15 0.71 20.27
C SER A 3 5.50 0.14 18.89
N LEU A 4 5.96 0.96 17.95
CA LEU A 4 6.38 0.56 16.60
C LEU A 4 7.89 0.21 16.51
N ARG A 5 8.58 0.05 17.64
CA ARG A 5 10.04 -0.17 17.66
C ARG A 5 10.47 -1.56 17.18
N SER A 6 9.64 -2.58 17.36
CA SER A 6 9.95 -3.94 16.91
C SER A 6 9.67 -4.10 15.42
N GLU A 7 10.62 -4.63 14.65
CA GLU A 7 10.44 -4.95 13.23
C GLU A 7 9.32 -5.97 13.02
N LEU A 8 9.29 -7.03 13.84
CA LEU A 8 8.24 -8.04 13.78
C LEU A 8 6.84 -7.42 14.00
N ARG A 9 6.70 -6.53 15.01
CA ARG A 9 5.44 -5.83 15.26
C ARG A 9 5.02 -4.99 14.06
N ARG A 10 5.95 -4.27 13.44
CA ARG A 10 5.65 -3.50 12.24
C ARG A 10 5.15 -4.40 11.11
N LYS A 11 5.83 -5.53 10.84
CA LYS A 11 5.40 -6.50 9.84
C LYS A 11 3.97 -6.99 10.10
N VAL A 12 3.66 -7.38 11.35
CA VAL A 12 2.32 -7.85 11.75
C VAL A 12 1.26 -6.76 11.57
N LEU A 13 1.54 -5.55 12.06
CA LEU A 13 0.60 -4.43 11.92
C LEU A 13 0.38 -4.03 10.47
N THR A 14 1.44 -4.04 9.64
CA THR A 14 1.34 -3.79 8.21
C THR A 14 0.50 -4.86 7.52
N PHE A 15 0.72 -6.13 7.85
CA PHE A 15 -0.08 -7.22 7.30
C PHE A 15 -1.58 -6.99 7.54
N PHE A 16 -1.98 -6.72 8.78
CA PHE A 16 -3.38 -6.46 9.10
C PHE A 16 -3.88 -5.12 8.58
N TYR A 17 -3.02 -4.11 8.46
CA TYR A 17 -3.40 -2.84 7.83
C TYR A 17 -3.77 -3.02 6.35
N VAL A 18 -3.00 -3.83 5.63
CA VAL A 18 -3.20 -4.12 4.21
C VAL A 18 -4.33 -5.13 4.01
N ASN A 19 -4.44 -6.13 4.89
CA ASN A 19 -5.40 -7.22 4.81
C ASN A 19 -6.41 -7.14 5.97
N ARG A 20 -7.32 -6.18 5.90
CA ARG A 20 -8.21 -5.82 7.03
C ARG A 20 -9.17 -6.91 7.45
N GLU A 21 -9.59 -7.75 6.52
CA GLU A 21 -10.51 -8.86 6.76
C GLU A 21 -9.79 -10.21 6.99
N ALA A 22 -8.45 -10.16 7.07
CA ALA A 22 -7.68 -11.37 7.25
C ALA A 22 -7.98 -12.03 8.60
N ARG A 23 -8.22 -13.34 8.56
CA ARG A 23 -8.35 -14.23 9.71
C ARG A 23 -7.29 -15.30 9.58
N VAL A 24 -6.24 -15.21 10.37
CA VAL A 24 -5.04 -16.06 10.23
C VAL A 24 -4.62 -16.67 11.55
N TYR A 25 -4.02 -17.87 11.50
CA TYR A 25 -3.36 -18.48 12.65
C TYR A 25 -1.83 -18.35 12.54
N VAL A 26 -1.13 -18.58 13.68
CA VAL A 26 0.32 -18.33 13.80
C VAL A 26 1.14 -18.92 12.64
N ARG A 27 0.91 -20.20 12.28
CA ARG A 27 1.70 -20.87 11.24
C ARG A 27 1.52 -20.27 9.84
N GLN A 28 0.28 -19.86 9.50
CA GLN A 28 0.02 -19.16 8.22
C GLN A 28 0.76 -17.83 8.18
N LEU A 29 0.63 -17.04 9.24
CA LEU A 29 1.24 -15.72 9.29
C LEU A 29 2.78 -15.80 9.39
N SER A 30 3.32 -16.80 10.10
CA SER A 30 4.76 -17.08 10.18
C SER A 30 5.35 -17.34 8.78
N ALA A 31 4.69 -18.19 7.99
CA ALA A 31 5.11 -18.46 6.62
C ALA A 31 5.01 -17.21 5.73
N ALA A 32 3.92 -16.44 5.88
CA ALA A 32 3.72 -15.23 5.10
C ALA A 32 4.74 -14.12 5.42
N LEU A 33 5.08 -13.93 6.70
CA LEU A 33 6.00 -12.87 7.14
C LEU A 33 7.48 -13.29 7.15
N ASP A 34 7.79 -14.54 6.81
CA ASP A 34 9.11 -15.15 7.01
C ASP A 34 9.64 -14.85 8.42
N ALA A 35 8.85 -15.21 9.43
CA ALA A 35 9.10 -14.87 10.81
C ALA A 35 9.11 -16.12 11.71
N ASP A 36 9.91 -16.09 12.76
CA ASP A 36 9.92 -17.15 13.77
C ASP A 36 8.55 -17.29 14.44
N SER A 37 7.99 -18.50 14.43
CA SER A 37 6.63 -18.76 14.89
C SER A 37 6.44 -18.52 16.39
N THR A 38 7.50 -18.74 17.20
CA THR A 38 7.45 -18.53 18.65
C THR A 38 7.37 -17.03 18.99
N ASN A 39 8.21 -16.23 18.35
CA ASN A 39 8.21 -14.78 18.52
C ASN A 39 6.92 -14.16 17.98
N LEU A 40 6.44 -14.67 16.82
CA LEU A 40 5.18 -14.23 16.24
C LEU A 40 3.99 -14.57 17.15
N SER A 41 3.93 -15.77 17.71
CA SER A 41 2.88 -16.17 18.65
C SER A 41 2.80 -15.23 19.85
N ARG A 42 3.95 -14.89 20.44
CA ARG A 42 4.02 -13.94 21.56
C ARG A 42 3.52 -12.55 21.14
N GLU A 43 3.89 -12.09 19.97
CA GLU A 43 3.49 -10.77 19.48
C GLU A 43 1.99 -10.70 19.16
N LEU A 44 1.41 -11.73 18.53
CA LEU A 44 -0.02 -11.83 18.28
C LEU A 44 -0.84 -11.87 19.59
N THR A 45 -0.38 -12.67 20.57
CA THR A 45 -1.00 -12.72 21.90
C THR A 45 -0.96 -11.36 22.58
N ARG A 46 0.17 -10.64 22.47
CA ARG A 46 0.31 -9.30 23.02
C ARG A 46 -0.65 -8.30 22.33
N LEU A 47 -0.75 -8.32 21.01
CA LEU A 47 -1.66 -7.46 20.26
C LEU A 47 -3.14 -7.77 20.56
N ALA A 48 -3.46 -9.03 20.82
CA ALA A 48 -4.81 -9.42 21.27
C ALA A 48 -5.09 -8.91 22.70
N HIS A 49 -4.12 -9.01 23.60
CA HIS A 49 -4.25 -8.46 24.95
C HIS A 49 -4.34 -6.93 24.95
N GLU A 50 -3.63 -6.24 24.06
CA GLU A 50 -3.75 -4.80 23.83
C GLU A 50 -5.09 -4.40 23.19
N GLY A 51 -5.90 -5.37 22.75
CA GLY A 51 -7.21 -5.18 22.15
C GLY A 51 -7.18 -4.84 20.65
N PHE A 52 -6.01 -4.74 20.02
CA PHE A 52 -5.89 -4.47 18.59
C PHE A 52 -6.35 -5.65 17.73
N LEU A 53 -6.07 -6.88 18.16
CA LEU A 53 -6.55 -8.10 17.54
C LEU A 53 -7.63 -8.76 18.38
N SER A 54 -8.56 -9.43 17.72
CA SER A 54 -9.42 -10.45 18.31
C SER A 54 -8.75 -11.81 18.14
N ALA A 55 -8.91 -12.68 19.14
CA ALA A 55 -8.39 -14.05 19.12
C ALA A 55 -9.53 -15.02 19.35
N GLU A 56 -9.80 -15.90 18.38
CA GLU A 56 -10.87 -16.88 18.41
C GLU A 56 -10.32 -18.30 18.24
N ARG A 57 -10.76 -19.22 19.09
CA ARG A 57 -10.36 -20.63 19.01
C ARG A 57 -11.34 -21.39 18.11
N GLU A 58 -10.78 -22.08 17.12
CA GLU A 58 -11.51 -23.00 16.27
C GLU A 58 -10.78 -24.35 16.24
N GLY A 59 -11.39 -25.34 16.87
CA GLY A 59 -10.73 -26.64 17.10
C GLY A 59 -9.46 -26.49 17.92
N ARG A 60 -8.33 -26.91 17.33
CA ARG A 60 -6.99 -26.81 17.97
C ARG A 60 -6.22 -25.55 17.60
N GLN A 61 -6.78 -24.71 16.73
CA GLN A 61 -6.10 -23.49 16.24
C GLN A 61 -6.67 -22.25 16.87
N LEU A 62 -5.81 -21.25 17.08
CA LEU A 62 -6.17 -19.92 17.52
C LEU A 62 -5.99 -18.96 16.34
N TYR A 63 -7.09 -18.38 15.89
CA TYR A 63 -7.15 -17.42 14.80
C TYR A 63 -7.13 -16.01 15.32
N TYR A 64 -6.45 -15.15 14.60
CA TYR A 64 -6.34 -13.72 14.88
C TYR A 64 -6.93 -12.91 13.72
N SER A 65 -7.68 -11.89 14.05
CA SER A 65 -8.25 -10.91 13.12
C SER A 65 -8.22 -9.51 13.73
N ILE A 66 -8.46 -8.48 12.95
CA ILE A 66 -8.59 -7.12 13.49
C ILE A 66 -9.81 -7.05 14.42
N ASN A 67 -9.61 -6.41 15.57
CA ASN A 67 -10.73 -6.00 16.43
C ASN A 67 -11.30 -4.67 15.93
N HIS A 68 -12.37 -4.72 15.14
CA HIS A 68 -13.03 -3.52 14.61
C HIS A 68 -13.61 -2.60 15.69
N ALA A 69 -13.83 -3.12 16.91
CA ALA A 69 -14.28 -2.33 18.05
C ALA A 69 -13.12 -1.62 18.80
N TYR A 70 -11.87 -1.81 18.37
CA TYR A 70 -10.73 -1.18 19.03
C TYR A 70 -10.76 0.35 18.85
N PRO A 71 -10.85 1.14 19.95
CA PRO A 71 -11.07 2.59 19.85
C PRO A 71 -10.01 3.35 19.08
N TYR A 72 -8.78 2.83 19.08
CA TYR A 72 -7.64 3.47 18.44
C TYR A 72 -7.31 2.88 17.07
N LEU A 73 -8.20 2.10 16.46
CA LEU A 73 -7.95 1.44 15.17
C LEU A 73 -7.65 2.47 14.07
N LYS A 74 -8.50 3.50 13.94
CA LYS A 74 -8.30 4.58 12.97
C LYS A 74 -7.00 5.35 13.19
N PRO A 75 -6.65 5.82 14.40
CA PRO A 75 -5.36 6.44 14.70
C PRO A 75 -4.15 5.54 14.37
N VAL A 76 -4.21 4.24 14.72
CA VAL A 76 -3.13 3.30 14.41
C VAL A 76 -2.97 3.14 12.91
N PHE A 77 -4.06 3.02 12.16
CA PHE A 77 -4.01 2.93 10.70
C PHE A 77 -3.49 4.21 10.06
N ALA A 78 -3.84 5.38 10.56
CA ALA A 78 -3.27 6.64 10.08
C ALA A 78 -1.75 6.72 10.29
N LEU A 79 -1.25 6.26 11.45
CA LEU A 79 0.19 6.15 11.71
C LEU A 79 0.88 5.15 10.79
N LEU A 80 0.26 3.99 10.54
CA LEU A 80 0.79 2.98 9.63
C LEU A 80 0.79 3.49 8.18
N GLN A 81 -0.23 4.23 7.77
CA GLN A 81 -0.30 4.84 6.45
C GLN A 81 0.91 5.75 6.19
N GLY A 82 1.31 6.55 7.17
CA GLY A 82 2.45 7.48 7.04
C GLY A 82 3.83 6.82 7.18
N SER A 83 3.97 5.67 7.87
CA SER A 83 5.27 5.11 8.24
C SER A 83 5.57 3.72 7.67
N VAL A 84 4.55 2.91 7.38
CA VAL A 84 4.67 1.50 7.01
C VAL A 84 3.69 1.12 5.88
N GLY A 85 2.91 2.09 5.40
CA GLY A 85 1.87 1.87 4.40
C GLY A 85 2.40 1.54 3.01
N ILE A 86 1.47 1.26 2.11
CA ILE A 86 1.74 0.89 0.71
C ILE A 86 2.55 1.97 0.00
N GLU A 87 2.15 3.23 0.18
CA GLU A 87 2.81 4.37 -0.44
C GLU A 87 4.29 4.52 -0.04
N PRO A 88 4.67 4.58 1.26
CA PRO A 88 6.09 4.66 1.65
C PRO A 88 6.89 3.44 1.21
N THR A 89 6.30 2.25 1.25
CA THR A 89 6.97 1.00 0.85
C THR A 89 7.27 1.00 -0.65
N LEU A 90 6.29 1.35 -1.48
CA LEU A 90 6.47 1.48 -2.92
C LEU A 90 7.45 2.61 -3.26
N LYS A 91 7.30 3.78 -2.65
CA LYS A 91 8.22 4.89 -2.84
C LYS A 91 9.67 4.49 -2.57
N LYS A 92 9.91 3.82 -1.44
CA LYS A 92 11.24 3.30 -1.08
C LYS A 92 11.76 2.27 -2.08
N SER A 93 10.91 1.38 -2.57
CA SER A 93 11.31 0.33 -3.52
C SER A 93 11.63 0.86 -4.90
N LEU A 94 10.99 1.96 -5.32
CA LEU A 94 11.23 2.58 -6.61
C LEU A 94 12.47 3.50 -6.62
N GLN A 95 12.88 4.04 -5.47
CA GLN A 95 14.06 4.93 -5.37
C GLN A 95 15.34 4.37 -6.00
N PRO A 96 15.70 3.08 -5.82
CA PRO A 96 16.92 2.54 -6.40
C PRO A 96 16.81 2.23 -7.90
N VAL A 97 15.63 2.39 -8.52
CA VAL A 97 15.39 2.09 -9.93
C VAL A 97 15.63 3.34 -10.76
N ASN A 98 16.75 3.35 -11.48
CA ASN A 98 17.07 4.47 -12.37
C ASN A 98 16.12 4.54 -13.57
N GLY A 99 15.88 5.74 -14.09
CA GLY A 99 15.09 5.97 -15.29
C GLY A 99 13.58 6.08 -15.04
N ILE A 100 13.14 6.14 -13.78
CA ILE A 100 11.77 6.53 -13.43
C ILE A 100 11.74 8.06 -13.32
N GLU A 101 10.88 8.69 -14.11
CA GLU A 101 10.62 10.13 -14.05
C GLU A 101 9.46 10.44 -13.12
N SER A 102 8.41 9.65 -13.18
CA SER A 102 7.26 9.77 -12.28
C SER A 102 6.56 8.43 -12.06
N ALA A 103 5.87 8.29 -10.93
CA ALA A 103 5.11 7.10 -10.59
C ALA A 103 3.90 7.44 -9.71
N TRP A 104 2.78 6.75 -9.95
CA TRP A 104 1.53 6.93 -9.21
C TRP A 104 0.86 5.59 -8.92
N ILE A 105 0.23 5.48 -7.75
CA ILE A 105 -0.78 4.46 -7.50
C ILE A 105 -2.11 5.00 -8.05
N PHE A 106 -2.89 4.14 -8.73
CA PHE A 106 -4.22 4.45 -9.25
C PHE A 106 -5.22 3.33 -8.91
N GLY A 107 -6.38 3.29 -9.54
CA GLY A 107 -7.37 2.23 -9.36
C GLY A 107 -8.08 2.28 -8.00
N SER A 108 -8.51 1.11 -7.53
CA SER A 108 -9.29 0.96 -6.29
C SER A 108 -8.56 1.47 -5.05
N PHE A 109 -7.25 1.29 -5.01
CA PHE A 109 -6.41 1.77 -3.91
C PHE A 109 -6.43 3.30 -3.78
N ALA A 110 -6.25 4.02 -4.88
CA ALA A 110 -6.26 5.47 -4.88
C ALA A 110 -7.66 6.04 -4.60
N LYS A 111 -8.71 5.31 -4.98
CA LYS A 111 -10.10 5.67 -4.70
C LYS A 111 -10.50 5.42 -3.24
N GLY A 112 -9.75 4.56 -2.51
CA GLY A 112 -10.09 4.12 -1.15
C GLY A 112 -11.13 2.99 -1.13
N GLU A 113 -11.31 2.30 -2.24
CA GLU A 113 -12.30 1.24 -2.48
C GLU A 113 -11.64 -0.16 -2.53
N ALA A 114 -10.32 -0.23 -2.29
CA ALA A 114 -9.59 -1.50 -2.33
C ALA A 114 -10.03 -2.45 -1.22
N ASP A 115 -10.29 -3.70 -1.59
CA ASP A 115 -10.55 -4.81 -0.68
C ASP A 115 -9.29 -5.68 -0.45
N VAL A 116 -9.48 -6.83 0.25
CA VAL A 116 -8.39 -7.74 0.63
C VAL A 116 -7.68 -8.35 -0.58
N ASN A 117 -8.40 -8.54 -1.68
CA ASN A 117 -7.92 -9.20 -2.88
C ASN A 117 -7.55 -8.22 -3.99
N SER A 118 -7.74 -6.92 -3.76
CA SER A 118 -7.41 -5.90 -4.76
C SER A 118 -5.91 -5.78 -4.97
N ASP A 119 -5.46 -5.86 -6.21
CA ASP A 119 -4.09 -5.56 -6.61
C ASP A 119 -3.77 -4.08 -6.40
N ILE A 120 -2.50 -3.77 -6.27
CA ILE A 120 -2.03 -2.39 -6.25
C ILE A 120 -1.69 -2.00 -7.69
N ASP A 121 -2.48 -1.11 -8.27
CA ASP A 121 -2.25 -0.62 -9.63
C ASP A 121 -1.22 0.51 -9.63
N LEU A 122 -0.15 0.35 -10.39
CA LEU A 122 0.98 1.29 -10.44
C LEU A 122 1.23 1.76 -11.87
N LEU A 123 1.21 3.06 -12.08
CA LEU A 123 1.66 3.69 -13.32
C LEU A 123 3.06 4.27 -13.13
N ILE A 124 3.97 3.88 -14.00
CA ILE A 124 5.35 4.36 -14.03
C ILE A 124 5.60 5.06 -15.37
N VAL A 125 6.18 6.24 -15.33
CA VAL A 125 6.59 6.97 -16.53
C VAL A 125 8.10 7.11 -16.52
N GLY A 126 8.72 6.79 -17.65
CA GLY A 126 10.16 6.84 -17.83
C GLY A 126 10.70 5.67 -18.65
N ARG A 127 11.98 5.44 -18.51
CA ARG A 127 12.71 4.31 -19.14
C ARG A 127 13.50 3.54 -18.08
N PRO A 128 12.80 2.87 -17.14
CA PRO A 128 13.45 2.16 -16.05
C PRO A 128 14.22 0.94 -16.54
N ASP A 129 15.27 0.57 -15.80
CA ASP A 129 15.86 -0.77 -15.91
C ASP A 129 14.81 -1.81 -15.51
N GLN A 130 14.30 -2.53 -16.51
CA GLN A 130 13.21 -3.48 -16.35
C GLN A 130 13.56 -4.64 -15.40
N ALA A 131 14.81 -5.11 -15.43
CA ALA A 131 15.25 -6.21 -14.57
C ALA A 131 15.27 -5.76 -13.10
N ARG A 132 15.76 -4.56 -12.86
CA ARG A 132 15.78 -3.97 -11.51
C ARG A 132 14.39 -3.64 -11.02
N LEU A 133 13.55 -3.02 -11.85
CA LEU A 133 12.16 -2.72 -11.54
C LEU A 133 11.41 -3.99 -11.11
N SER A 134 11.42 -5.02 -11.93
CA SER A 134 10.76 -6.29 -11.64
C SER A 134 11.23 -6.92 -10.33
N ARG A 135 12.52 -6.84 -10.02
CA ARG A 135 13.10 -7.34 -8.76
C ARG A 135 12.58 -6.56 -7.55
N GLU A 136 12.57 -5.24 -7.62
CA GLU A 136 12.12 -4.39 -6.52
C GLU A 136 10.60 -4.50 -6.31
N ILE A 137 9.81 -4.62 -7.39
CA ILE A 137 8.36 -4.89 -7.29
C ILE A 137 8.12 -6.23 -6.59
N ARG A 138 8.77 -7.32 -6.98
CA ARG A 138 8.61 -8.63 -6.31
C ARG A 138 8.98 -8.60 -4.82
N LYS A 139 9.99 -7.82 -4.42
CA LYS A 139 10.31 -7.62 -3.00
C LYS A 139 9.18 -6.89 -2.28
N THR A 140 8.60 -5.92 -2.95
CA THR A 140 7.50 -5.11 -2.43
C THR A 140 6.24 -5.94 -2.27
N GLU A 141 5.89 -6.77 -3.25
CA GLU A 141 4.77 -7.72 -3.17
C GLU A 141 4.91 -8.64 -1.96
N LYS A 142 6.11 -9.21 -1.75
CA LYS A 142 6.40 -10.03 -0.57
C LYS A 142 6.26 -9.26 0.75
N ALA A 143 6.69 -8.00 0.78
CA ALA A 143 6.61 -7.17 1.99
C ALA A 143 5.19 -6.70 2.30
N LEU A 144 4.38 -6.45 1.27
CA LEU A 144 3.01 -6.00 1.39
C LEU A 144 2.00 -7.15 1.42
N HIS A 145 2.42 -8.38 1.05
CA HIS A 145 1.54 -9.55 0.84
C HIS A 145 0.38 -9.23 -0.12
N ARG A 146 0.70 -8.47 -1.18
CA ARG A 146 -0.23 -8.08 -2.25
C ARG A 146 0.47 -8.06 -3.59
N GLU A 147 -0.25 -8.38 -4.63
CA GLU A 147 0.20 -8.22 -6.01
C GLU A 147 0.30 -6.74 -6.38
N VAL A 148 1.28 -6.42 -7.22
CA VAL A 148 1.48 -5.07 -7.77
C VAL A 148 1.44 -5.16 -9.28
N SER A 149 0.31 -4.78 -9.85
CA SER A 149 0.13 -4.63 -11.29
C SER A 149 0.74 -3.30 -11.73
N TYR A 150 1.73 -3.32 -12.63
CA TYR A 150 2.35 -2.09 -13.07
C TYR A 150 2.38 -1.94 -14.59
N THR A 151 2.15 -0.71 -15.03
CA THR A 151 2.26 -0.30 -16.44
C THR A 151 3.36 0.74 -16.57
N VAL A 152 4.23 0.58 -17.57
CA VAL A 152 5.32 1.52 -17.86
C VAL A 152 5.06 2.19 -19.19
N PHE A 153 5.06 3.52 -19.21
CA PHE A 153 5.04 4.32 -20.44
C PHE A 153 6.29 5.20 -20.52
N THR A 154 6.79 5.42 -21.73
CA THR A 154 7.71 6.53 -21.91
C THR A 154 6.96 7.87 -21.86
N PRO A 155 7.64 8.99 -21.58
CA PRO A 155 7.01 10.32 -21.59
C PRO A 155 6.31 10.63 -22.91
N GLU A 156 6.93 10.25 -24.03
CA GLU A 156 6.39 10.47 -25.36
C GLU A 156 5.16 9.60 -25.62
N GLU A 157 5.17 8.35 -25.14
CA GLU A 157 4.04 7.45 -25.26
C GLU A 157 2.85 7.96 -24.42
N LEU A 158 3.09 8.38 -23.18
CA LEU A 158 2.05 8.93 -22.33
C LEU A 158 1.41 10.17 -22.98
N LYS A 159 2.22 11.13 -23.45
CA LYS A 159 1.73 12.33 -24.15
C LYS A 159 0.87 11.97 -25.36
N ARG A 160 1.33 11.02 -26.18
CA ARG A 160 0.60 10.56 -27.37
C ARG A 160 -0.74 9.90 -26.99
N ARG A 161 -0.78 9.08 -25.93
CA ARG A 161 -2.01 8.43 -25.47
C ARG A 161 -3.02 9.45 -24.91
N ILE A 162 -2.54 10.44 -24.15
CA ILE A 162 -3.38 11.55 -23.66
C ILE A 162 -3.97 12.32 -24.87
N ALA A 163 -3.15 12.66 -25.87
CA ALA A 163 -3.60 13.38 -27.05
C ALA A 163 -4.63 12.61 -27.89
N ARG A 164 -4.59 11.28 -27.84
CA ARG A 164 -5.57 10.39 -28.52
C ARG A 164 -6.78 10.04 -27.67
N HIS A 165 -6.89 10.60 -26.45
CA HIS A 165 -7.95 10.29 -25.49
C HIS A 165 -8.05 8.77 -25.20
N ASP A 166 -6.88 8.09 -25.05
CA ASP A 166 -6.85 6.68 -24.72
C ASP A 166 -7.67 6.43 -23.45
N PRO A 167 -8.70 5.55 -23.47
CA PRO A 167 -9.63 5.39 -22.36
C PRO A 167 -8.95 4.99 -21.05
N PHE A 168 -7.94 4.10 -21.10
CA PHE A 168 -7.20 3.64 -19.92
C PHE A 168 -6.41 4.80 -19.30
N VAL A 169 -5.67 5.57 -20.10
CA VAL A 169 -4.91 6.70 -19.62
C VAL A 169 -5.81 7.81 -19.10
N MET A 170 -6.93 8.07 -19.79
CA MET A 170 -7.89 9.10 -19.35
C MET A 170 -8.59 8.73 -18.03
N ASP A 171 -8.89 7.45 -17.78
CA ASP A 171 -9.43 7.01 -16.49
C ASP A 171 -8.43 7.28 -15.36
N ILE A 172 -7.17 6.93 -15.56
CA ILE A 172 -6.11 7.23 -14.59
C ILE A 172 -5.96 8.76 -14.43
N TRP A 173 -5.91 9.50 -15.54
CA TRP A 173 -5.60 10.95 -15.52
C TRP A 173 -6.69 11.79 -14.88
N ASN A 174 -7.95 11.43 -15.07
CA ASN A 174 -9.10 12.10 -14.48
C ASN A 174 -9.49 11.53 -13.11
N GLY A 175 -9.00 10.33 -12.77
CA GLY A 175 -9.26 9.65 -11.52
C GLY A 175 -8.41 10.14 -10.34
N LYS A 176 -8.67 9.58 -9.16
CA LYS A 176 -7.80 9.77 -7.99
C LYS A 176 -6.49 9.01 -8.20
N ARG A 177 -5.38 9.67 -7.87
CA ARG A 177 -4.02 9.12 -7.94
C ARG A 177 -3.24 9.50 -6.69
N ILE A 178 -2.32 8.62 -6.27
CA ILE A 178 -1.39 8.87 -5.17
C ILE A 178 0.00 8.95 -5.78
N GLY A 179 0.65 10.12 -5.70
CA GLY A 179 1.99 10.33 -6.24
C GLY A 179 3.07 9.66 -5.40
N LEU A 180 3.88 8.81 -6.02
CA LEU A 180 5.04 8.16 -5.39
C LEU A 180 6.35 8.87 -5.75
N ILE A 181 6.54 9.14 -7.03
CA ILE A 181 7.64 9.93 -7.58
C ILE A 181 7.00 10.98 -8.46
N GLN A 182 7.31 12.24 -8.23
CA GLN A 182 6.83 13.37 -9.03
C GLN A 182 8.05 14.08 -9.59
N ASP A 183 8.06 14.28 -10.90
CA ASP A 183 8.99 15.20 -11.52
C ASP A 183 8.63 16.61 -11.06
N GLY A 184 9.62 17.43 -10.67
CA GLY A 184 9.39 18.78 -10.13
C GLY A 184 8.66 19.76 -11.07
N ASN A 185 8.12 19.26 -12.18
CA ASN A 185 7.42 20.00 -13.22
C ASN A 185 5.91 19.67 -13.31
N ASP A 186 5.36 18.83 -12.43
CA ASP A 186 3.92 18.52 -12.44
C ASP A 186 3.10 19.60 -11.72
N LYS A 187 2.99 20.77 -12.34
CA LYS A 187 2.11 21.90 -11.91
C LYS A 187 0.61 21.58 -12.03
N THR A 188 0.23 20.37 -12.47
CA THR A 188 -1.18 20.02 -12.71
C THR A 188 -1.91 19.52 -11.45
N ALA A 189 -1.20 19.16 -10.38
CA ALA A 189 -1.80 18.75 -9.11
C ALA A 189 -2.30 19.95 -8.27
N GLU A 190 -1.71 21.15 -8.41
CA GLU A 190 -2.10 22.33 -7.63
C GLU A 190 -3.33 23.07 -8.16
N CYS A 191 -3.69 22.87 -9.43
CA CYS A 191 -4.80 23.61 -10.04
C CYS A 191 -6.20 23.20 -9.55
N ARG A 192 -6.36 22.01 -8.94
CA ARG A 192 -7.66 21.56 -8.39
C ARG A 192 -7.91 21.96 -6.94
N SER A 193 -6.87 22.30 -6.17
CA SER A 193 -7.03 22.79 -4.80
C SER A 193 -7.55 24.25 -4.75
N GLN A 194 -7.37 25.03 -5.81
CA GLN A 194 -7.80 26.43 -5.86
C GLN A 194 -9.19 26.63 -6.49
N ALA A 195 -9.66 25.72 -7.32
CA ALA A 195 -11.00 25.82 -7.94
C ALA A 195 -12.16 25.55 -6.96
N GLY A 196 -11.91 24.92 -5.81
CA GLY A 196 -12.92 24.66 -4.77
C GLY A 196 -13.21 25.84 -3.84
N LYS A 197 -12.45 26.92 -3.89
CA LYS A 197 -12.62 28.10 -3.01
C LYS A 197 -13.30 29.31 -3.66
N ALA A 198 -13.65 29.24 -4.93
CA ALA A 198 -14.20 30.39 -5.67
C ALA A 198 -15.73 30.35 -5.90
N ILE A 199 -16.45 29.42 -5.29
CA ILE A 199 -17.92 29.40 -5.37
C ILE A 199 -18.51 29.39 -3.96
N HIS A 200 -18.24 30.38 -3.18
CA HIS A 200 -19.06 30.86 -2.03
C HIS A 200 -18.47 32.22 -1.63
N GLY A 201 -18.84 33.23 -2.39
CA GLY A 201 -18.71 34.62 -2.08
C GLY A 201 -19.89 35.36 -2.69
#